data_e876a8a227a001c873914428e6a98e47
#
_entry.id   e876a8a227a001c873914428e6a98e47
#
_cell.length_a   1.000
_cell.length_b   1.000
_cell.length_c   1.000
_cell.angle_alpha   90.00
_cell.angle_beta   90.00
_cell.angle_gamma   90.00
#
_symmetry.space_group_name_H-M   'P 1'
#
loop_
_entity.id
_entity.type
_entity.pdbx_description
1 polymer ?
#
loop_
_entity_poly.entity_id
_entity_poly.type
_entity_poly.pdbx_seq_one_letter_code
_entity_poly.pdbx_strand_id
1 'polypeptide(L)'
;MQNYQQQSLLGATGVDLIVAMYDGAIRFLHRASQCCREDDVRGRRVAVKRAIDILMYLQARLRADVGGKPAAALDEFYVTMFTMTLEASRFESTEQFHEVIACLRNVRDAWMIVARDPEANKALPRELRTREELHITRRATTPTEEPTQIRWCA
;
A
#
# COMPACT_ATOMS: atom_id res chain seq x y z
N MET A 1 10.22 -9.00 -22.94
CA MET A 1 9.30 -9.18 -21.80
C MET A 1 9.38 -8.10 -20.71
N GLN A 2 10.48 -7.43 -20.52
CA GLN A 2 10.59 -6.31 -19.54
C GLN A 2 9.73 -5.08 -19.91
N ASN A 3 9.45 -4.82 -21.17
CA ASN A 3 8.67 -3.66 -21.61
C ASN A 3 7.18 -3.73 -21.24
N TYR A 4 6.58 -4.91 -21.15
CA TYR A 4 5.17 -5.06 -20.78
C TYR A 4 4.90 -4.77 -19.31
N GLN A 5 5.82 -5.15 -18.43
CA GLN A 5 5.69 -4.85 -17.01
C GLN A 5 5.91 -3.36 -16.71
N GLN A 6 6.82 -2.69 -17.43
CA GLN A 6 7.04 -1.26 -17.29
C GLN A 6 5.88 -0.41 -17.83
N GLN A 7 5.29 -0.80 -18.97
CA GLN A 7 4.10 -0.12 -19.51
C GLN A 7 2.86 -0.33 -18.63
N SER A 8 2.72 -1.50 -18.01
CA SER A 8 1.63 -1.77 -17.05
C SER A 8 1.74 -0.91 -15.81
N LEU A 9 2.96 -0.62 -15.32
CA LEU A 9 3.21 0.24 -14.16
C LEU A 9 3.02 1.73 -14.46
N LEU A 10 3.28 2.17 -15.69
CA LEU A 10 3.12 3.57 -16.11
C LEU A 10 1.64 4.00 -16.25
N GLY A 11 0.73 3.06 -16.47
CA GLY A 11 -0.71 3.31 -16.54
C GLY A 11 -1.48 2.96 -15.26
N ALA A 12 -0.80 2.48 -14.21
CA ALA A 12 -1.45 2.08 -12.97
C ALA A 12 -1.91 3.29 -12.16
N THR A 13 -3.17 3.28 -11.72
CA THR A 13 -3.70 4.26 -10.77
C THR A 13 -3.13 4.03 -9.37
N GLY A 14 -3.27 5.01 -8.45
CA GLY A 14 -2.87 4.84 -7.07
C GLY A 14 -3.54 3.65 -6.39
N VAL A 15 -4.81 3.37 -6.72
CA VAL A 15 -5.55 2.20 -6.20
C VAL A 15 -5.02 0.90 -6.78
N ASP A 16 -4.67 0.86 -8.06
CA ASP A 16 -4.07 -0.33 -8.69
C ASP A 16 -2.75 -0.71 -8.01
N LEU A 17 -1.95 0.28 -7.60
CA LEU A 17 -0.74 0.05 -6.83
C LEU A 17 -1.02 -0.52 -5.44
N ILE A 18 -2.05 -0.03 -4.75
CA ILE A 18 -2.49 -0.58 -3.47
C ILE A 18 -2.91 -2.04 -3.63
N VAL A 19 -3.74 -2.34 -4.61
CA VAL A 19 -4.18 -3.72 -4.92
C VAL A 19 -2.98 -4.61 -5.21
N ALA A 20 -2.03 -4.16 -6.03
CA ALA A 20 -0.80 -4.90 -6.34
C ALA A 20 0.05 -5.16 -5.09
N MET A 21 0.10 -4.23 -4.14
CA MET A 21 0.81 -4.40 -2.87
C MET A 21 0.13 -5.44 -1.97
N TYR A 22 -1.21 -5.43 -1.86
CA TYR A 22 -1.95 -6.48 -1.17
C TYR A 22 -1.69 -7.85 -1.81
N ASP A 23 -1.72 -7.94 -3.13
CA ASP A 23 -1.40 -9.18 -3.86
C ASP A 23 0.01 -9.66 -3.57
N GLY A 24 0.97 -8.75 -3.48
CA GLY A 24 2.35 -9.05 -3.10
C GLY A 24 2.46 -9.61 -1.68
N ALA A 25 1.82 -8.99 -0.70
CA ALA A 25 1.78 -9.46 0.68
C ALA A 25 1.13 -10.85 0.77
N ILE A 26 0.01 -11.07 0.11
CA ILE A 26 -0.70 -12.35 0.05
C ILE A 26 0.21 -13.45 -0.54
N ARG A 27 0.94 -13.17 -1.62
CA ARG A 27 1.87 -14.15 -2.22
C ARG A 27 2.99 -14.54 -1.25
N PHE A 28 3.56 -13.57 -0.53
CA PHE A 28 4.60 -13.87 0.45
C PHE A 28 4.05 -14.67 1.64
N LEU A 29 2.82 -14.43 2.09
CA LEU A 29 2.19 -15.23 3.14
C LEU A 29 1.88 -16.66 2.67
N HIS A 30 1.46 -16.85 1.43
CA HIS A 30 1.35 -18.18 0.83
C HIS A 30 2.71 -18.90 0.79
N ARG A 31 3.78 -18.19 0.43
CA ARG A 31 5.14 -18.75 0.47
C ARG A 31 5.54 -19.12 1.89
N ALA A 32 5.25 -18.27 2.88
CA ALA A 32 5.52 -18.57 4.28
C ALA A 32 4.78 -19.82 4.76
N SER A 33 3.50 -19.96 4.42
CA SER A 33 2.70 -21.15 4.71
C SER A 33 3.28 -22.42 4.04
N GLN A 34 3.76 -22.31 2.82
CA GLN A 34 4.41 -23.41 2.12
C GLN A 34 5.72 -23.80 2.82
N CYS A 35 6.54 -22.83 3.21
CA CYS A 35 7.77 -23.07 3.96
C CYS A 35 7.53 -23.80 5.29
N CYS A 36 6.38 -23.56 5.96
CA CYS A 36 6.00 -24.34 7.14
C CYS A 36 5.83 -25.83 6.81
N ARG A 37 5.22 -26.15 5.68
CA ARG A 37 5.03 -27.56 5.25
C ARG A 37 6.32 -28.23 4.79
N GLU A 38 7.29 -27.43 4.36
CA GLU A 38 8.59 -27.88 3.86
C GLU A 38 9.68 -27.86 4.94
N ASP A 39 9.35 -27.48 6.20
CA ASP A 39 10.30 -27.25 7.31
C ASP A 39 11.42 -26.24 6.95
N ASP A 40 11.16 -25.36 5.98
CA ASP A 40 12.08 -24.30 5.56
C ASP A 40 11.97 -23.06 6.46
N VAL A 41 12.63 -23.10 7.60
CA VAL A 41 12.63 -22.00 8.59
C VAL A 41 13.18 -20.71 7.98
N ARG A 42 14.23 -20.78 7.18
CA ARG A 42 14.86 -19.60 6.58
C ARG A 42 13.95 -18.97 5.52
N GLY A 43 13.39 -19.76 4.63
CA GLY A 43 12.46 -19.29 3.60
C GLY A 43 11.22 -18.69 4.22
N ARG A 44 10.68 -19.28 5.30
CA ARG A 44 9.56 -18.72 6.05
C ARG A 44 9.88 -17.34 6.61
N ARG A 45 11.01 -17.17 7.28
CA ARG A 45 11.41 -15.87 7.85
C ARG A 45 11.58 -14.80 6.79
N VAL A 46 12.17 -15.14 5.65
CA VAL A 46 12.31 -14.19 4.52
C VAL A 46 10.95 -13.81 3.97
N ALA A 47 10.06 -14.76 3.74
CA ALA A 47 8.72 -14.50 3.22
C ALA A 47 7.89 -13.65 4.18
N VAL A 48 7.91 -13.96 5.47
CA VAL A 48 7.23 -13.17 6.52
C VAL A 48 7.76 -11.75 6.56
N LYS A 49 9.08 -11.56 6.54
CA LYS A 49 9.67 -10.22 6.53
C LYS A 49 9.19 -9.39 5.33
N ARG A 50 9.15 -9.99 4.16
CA ARG A 50 8.69 -9.31 2.95
C ARG A 50 7.21 -8.93 3.01
N ALA A 51 6.37 -9.82 3.54
CA ALA A 51 4.95 -9.52 3.75
C ALA A 51 4.78 -8.33 4.73
N ILE A 52 5.49 -8.35 5.85
CA ILE A 52 5.44 -7.29 6.86
C ILE A 52 5.96 -5.96 6.28
N ASP A 53 7.05 -5.95 5.53
CA ASP A 53 7.59 -4.74 4.90
C ASP A 53 6.54 -4.08 3.98
N ILE A 54 5.78 -4.87 3.23
CA ILE A 54 4.68 -4.36 2.39
C ILE A 54 3.55 -3.78 3.26
N LEU A 55 3.12 -4.50 4.30
CA LEU A 55 2.04 -4.05 5.18
C LEU A 55 2.43 -2.77 5.93
N MET A 56 3.68 -2.64 6.36
CA MET A 56 4.19 -1.42 6.99
C MET A 56 4.19 -0.24 6.03
N TYR A 57 4.57 -0.47 4.78
CA TYR A 57 4.52 0.56 3.75
C TYR A 57 3.08 1.03 3.49
N LEU A 58 2.13 0.11 3.36
CA LEU A 58 0.70 0.42 3.22
C LEU A 58 0.18 1.20 4.43
N GLN A 59 0.49 0.77 5.64
CA GLN A 59 0.09 1.45 6.87
C GLN A 59 0.59 2.90 6.90
N ALA A 60 1.87 3.12 6.60
CA ALA A 60 2.46 4.45 6.62
C ALA A 60 1.82 5.39 5.59
N ARG A 61 1.52 4.88 4.40
CA ARG A 61 0.92 5.67 3.30
C ARG A 61 -0.53 5.98 3.54
N LEU A 62 -1.33 4.99 3.91
CA LEU A 62 -2.77 5.17 4.13
C LEU A 62 -3.07 5.98 5.39
N ARG A 63 -2.24 5.85 6.43
CA ARG A 63 -2.37 6.60 7.67
C ARG A 63 -2.16 8.10 7.50
N ALA A 64 -1.20 8.52 6.68
CA ALA A 64 -0.89 9.93 6.46
C ALA A 64 -2.05 10.72 5.84
N ASP A 65 -2.94 10.04 5.13
CA ASP A 65 -3.92 10.64 4.24
C ASP A 65 -5.36 10.48 4.69
N VAL A 66 -5.65 9.48 5.51
CA VAL A 66 -6.98 9.20 6.04
C VAL A 66 -7.04 9.69 7.48
N GLY A 67 -7.42 10.95 7.69
CA GLY A 67 -7.60 11.47 9.05
C GLY A 67 -8.82 10.88 9.77
N GLY A 68 -8.83 10.93 11.11
CA GLY A 68 -9.99 10.62 11.94
C GLY A 68 -10.26 9.13 12.17
N LYS A 69 -11.54 8.76 12.31
CA LYS A 69 -11.97 7.37 12.62
C LYS A 69 -11.52 6.31 11.61
N PRO A 70 -11.56 6.55 10.28
CA PRO A 70 -11.06 5.56 9.30
C PRO A 70 -9.57 5.26 9.45
N ALA A 71 -8.74 6.24 9.80
CA ALA A 71 -7.32 6.03 10.05
C ALA A 71 -7.06 5.14 11.26
N ALA A 72 -7.82 5.34 12.34
CA ALA A 72 -7.73 4.51 13.54
C ALA A 72 -8.13 3.05 13.25
N ALA A 73 -9.17 2.83 12.46
CA ALA A 73 -9.60 1.49 12.06
C ALA A 73 -8.56 0.78 11.19
N LEU A 74 -7.92 1.49 10.26
CA LEU A 74 -6.83 0.96 9.44
C LEU A 74 -5.60 0.64 10.28
N ASP A 75 -5.22 1.49 11.22
CA ASP A 75 -4.12 1.24 12.14
C ASP A 75 -4.35 -0.04 12.94
N GLU A 76 -5.52 -0.20 13.53
CA GLU A 76 -5.89 -1.40 14.28
C GLU A 76 -5.85 -2.65 13.40
N PHE A 77 -6.36 -2.56 12.17
CA PHE A 77 -6.30 -3.64 11.20
C PHE A 77 -4.86 -4.06 10.91
N TYR A 78 -3.95 -3.12 10.62
CA TYR A 78 -2.56 -3.46 10.32
C TYR A 78 -1.82 -4.02 11.54
N VAL A 79 -2.04 -3.47 12.74
CA VAL A 79 -1.47 -4.02 13.98
C VAL A 79 -1.93 -5.46 14.19
N THR A 80 -3.20 -5.75 13.95
CA THR A 80 -3.75 -7.11 14.02
C THR A 80 -3.08 -8.04 13.00
N MET A 81 -2.93 -7.58 11.74
CA MET A 81 -2.26 -8.37 10.70
C MET A 81 -0.79 -8.66 11.03
N PHE A 82 -0.06 -7.69 11.59
CA PHE A 82 1.32 -7.91 12.06
C PHE A 82 1.37 -8.97 13.14
N THR A 83 0.55 -8.83 14.17
CA THR A 83 0.53 -9.75 15.31
C THR A 83 0.21 -11.18 14.85
N MET A 84 -0.86 -11.35 14.08
CA MET A 84 -1.24 -12.67 13.56
C MET A 84 -0.17 -13.29 12.66
N THR A 85 0.49 -12.47 11.82
CA THR A 85 1.56 -12.96 10.93
C THR A 85 2.77 -13.43 11.71
N LEU A 86 3.18 -12.68 12.76
CA LEU A 86 4.30 -13.06 13.62
C LEU A 86 3.98 -14.31 14.45
N GLU A 87 2.76 -14.42 14.98
CA GLU A 87 2.29 -15.62 15.68
C GLU A 87 2.25 -16.83 14.76
N ALA A 88 1.69 -16.69 13.55
CA ALA A 88 1.68 -17.75 12.55
C ALA A 88 3.11 -18.27 12.25
N SER A 89 4.07 -17.34 12.15
CA SER A 89 5.47 -17.71 11.93
C SER A 89 6.10 -18.39 13.15
N ARG A 90 5.79 -17.89 14.35
CA ARG A 90 6.33 -18.44 15.61
C ARG A 90 5.83 -19.84 15.87
N PHE A 91 4.55 -20.10 15.65
CA PHE A 91 3.90 -21.38 15.90
C PHE A 91 3.88 -22.30 14.67
N GLU A 92 4.49 -21.87 13.56
CA GLU A 92 4.53 -22.62 12.29
C GLU A 92 3.14 -23.03 11.79
N SER A 93 2.15 -22.18 12.07
CA SER A 93 0.75 -22.46 11.79
C SER A 93 0.34 -22.04 10.37
N THR A 94 0.13 -23.01 9.51
CA THR A 94 -0.40 -22.81 8.15
C THR A 94 -1.81 -22.23 8.20
N GLU A 95 -2.62 -22.63 9.18
CA GLU A 95 -3.99 -22.15 9.39
C GLU A 95 -4.01 -20.64 9.70
N GLN A 96 -3.16 -20.19 10.61
CA GLN A 96 -3.06 -18.77 10.95
C GLN A 96 -2.57 -17.94 9.76
N PHE A 97 -1.64 -18.44 8.95
CA PHE A 97 -1.27 -17.74 7.70
C PHE A 97 -2.47 -17.63 6.75
N HIS A 98 -3.30 -18.65 6.63
CA HIS A 98 -4.49 -18.62 5.79
C HIS A 98 -5.55 -17.65 6.32
N GLU A 99 -5.69 -17.50 7.64
CA GLU A 99 -6.56 -16.49 8.24
C GLU A 99 -6.12 -15.07 7.90
N VAL A 100 -4.83 -14.78 8.02
CA VAL A 100 -4.26 -13.47 7.62
C VAL A 100 -4.50 -13.21 6.12
N ILE A 101 -4.25 -14.22 5.28
CA ILE A 101 -4.49 -14.13 3.83
C ILE A 101 -5.96 -13.80 3.55
N ALA A 102 -6.90 -14.45 4.23
CA ALA A 102 -8.32 -14.19 4.06
C ALA A 102 -8.70 -12.75 4.44
N CYS A 103 -8.18 -12.24 5.55
CA CYS A 103 -8.39 -10.85 5.98
C CYS A 103 -7.83 -9.85 4.95
N LEU A 104 -6.61 -10.06 4.47
CA LEU A 104 -6.00 -9.20 3.46
C LEU A 104 -6.74 -9.25 2.14
N ARG A 105 -7.21 -10.42 1.74
CA ARG A 105 -8.01 -10.60 0.51
C ARG A 105 -9.32 -9.83 0.58
N ASN A 106 -10.01 -9.84 1.70
CA ASN A 106 -11.24 -9.08 1.89
C ASN A 106 -11.02 -7.58 1.69
N VAL A 107 -9.98 -7.02 2.29
CA VAL A 107 -9.64 -5.60 2.14
C VAL A 107 -9.17 -5.29 0.72
N ARG A 108 -8.36 -6.16 0.13
CA ARG A 108 -7.92 -6.05 -1.26
C ARG A 108 -9.11 -6.01 -2.24
N ASP A 109 -10.10 -6.86 -2.04
CA ASP A 109 -11.30 -6.90 -2.89
C ASP A 109 -12.13 -5.63 -2.76
N ALA A 110 -12.22 -5.05 -1.56
CA ALA A 110 -12.83 -3.74 -1.35
C ALA A 110 -12.09 -2.63 -2.14
N TRP A 111 -10.76 -2.64 -2.15
CA TRP A 111 -9.96 -1.72 -2.96
C TRP A 111 -10.18 -1.93 -4.47
N MET A 112 -10.39 -3.15 -4.93
CA MET A 112 -10.71 -3.42 -6.34
C MET A 112 -12.05 -2.82 -6.76
N ILE A 113 -13.04 -2.77 -5.87
CA ILE A 113 -14.31 -2.10 -6.12
C ILE A 113 -14.08 -0.59 -6.29
N VAL A 114 -13.30 0.01 -5.40
CA VAL A 114 -12.91 1.43 -5.47
C VAL A 114 -12.14 1.73 -6.75
N ALA A 115 -11.25 0.83 -7.19
CA ALA A 115 -10.48 1.00 -8.42
C ALA A 115 -11.34 1.10 -9.69
N ARG A 116 -12.53 0.51 -9.67
CA ARG A 116 -13.48 0.55 -10.79
C ARG A 116 -14.32 1.82 -10.83
N ASP A 117 -14.29 2.61 -9.76
CA ASP A 117 -15.03 3.87 -9.68
C ASP A 117 -14.14 5.03 -10.12
N PRO A 118 -14.45 5.71 -11.28
CA PRO A 118 -13.66 6.82 -11.78
C PRO A 118 -13.59 8.02 -10.82
N GLU A 119 -14.62 8.23 -10.01
CA GLU A 119 -14.67 9.35 -9.05
C GLU A 119 -13.83 9.07 -7.80
N ALA A 120 -13.79 7.81 -7.35
CA ALA A 120 -12.96 7.42 -6.21
C ALA A 120 -11.47 7.64 -6.47
N ASN A 121 -11.00 7.43 -7.70
CA ASN A 121 -9.61 7.68 -8.10
C ASN A 121 -9.22 9.16 -8.03
N LYS A 122 -10.18 10.09 -8.19
CA LYS A 122 -9.92 11.53 -8.04
C LYS A 122 -9.83 11.97 -6.58
N ALA A 123 -10.52 11.26 -5.69
CA ALA A 123 -10.56 11.56 -4.26
C ALA A 123 -9.40 10.95 -3.47
N LEU A 124 -8.56 10.14 -4.12
CA LEU A 124 -7.43 9.48 -3.46
C LEU A 124 -6.41 10.48 -2.96
N PRO A 125 -5.83 10.20 -1.79
CA PRO A 125 -4.78 10.98 -1.20
C PRO A 125 -3.62 11.22 -2.17
N ARG A 126 -3.04 12.41 -2.08
CA ARG A 126 -1.97 12.90 -2.96
C ARG A 126 -0.78 11.93 -3.09
N GLU A 127 -0.49 11.19 -2.03
CA GLU A 127 0.65 10.25 -1.97
C GLU A 127 0.38 8.92 -2.67
N LEU A 128 -0.88 8.62 -2.96
CA LEU A 128 -1.29 7.44 -3.70
C LEU A 128 -1.43 7.71 -5.21
N ARG A 129 -1.24 8.96 -5.62
CA ARG A 129 -1.24 9.34 -7.04
C ARG A 129 0.08 8.95 -7.68
N THR A 130 0.04 8.68 -8.97
CA THR A 130 1.26 8.40 -9.75
C THR A 130 2.18 9.62 -9.74
N ARG A 131 3.47 9.38 -9.96
CA ARG A 131 4.48 10.44 -9.98
C ARG A 131 4.16 11.56 -10.98
N GLU A 132 3.47 11.25 -12.06
CA GLU A 132 3.02 12.21 -13.07
C GLU A 132 1.89 13.10 -12.56
N GLU A 133 0.92 12.53 -11.84
CA GLU A 133 -0.17 13.30 -11.21
C GLU A 133 0.36 14.24 -10.12
N LEU A 134 1.40 13.86 -9.41
CA LEU A 134 2.10 14.72 -8.44
C LEU A 134 2.78 15.91 -9.10
N HIS A 135 3.34 15.75 -10.29
CA HIS A 135 3.96 16.85 -11.04
C HIS A 135 2.95 17.87 -11.57
N ILE A 136 1.80 17.41 -12.04
CA ILE A 136 0.73 18.29 -12.54
C ILE A 136 0.17 19.15 -11.40
N THR A 137 -0.06 18.55 -10.24
CA THR A 137 -0.60 19.26 -9.07
C THR A 137 0.41 20.26 -8.50
N ARG A 138 1.72 19.96 -8.55
CA ARG A 138 2.77 20.86 -8.08
C ARG A 138 2.93 22.09 -8.98
N ARG A 139 2.64 21.98 -10.27
CA ARG A 139 2.65 23.11 -11.23
C ARG A 139 1.47 24.05 -11.04
N ALA A 140 0.33 23.55 -10.58
CA ALA A 140 -0.89 24.33 -10.36
C ALA A 140 -0.89 25.12 -9.03
N THR A 141 0.03 24.81 -8.10
CA THR A 141 0.07 25.43 -6.76
C THR A 141 1.24 26.38 -6.54
N THR A 142 2.02 26.72 -7.55
CA THR A 142 2.98 27.82 -7.45
C THR A 142 2.22 29.14 -7.52
N PRO A 143 2.14 29.93 -6.43
CA PRO A 143 1.63 31.28 -6.51
C PRO A 143 2.55 32.07 -7.43
N THR A 144 1.97 32.77 -8.38
CA THR A 144 2.67 33.82 -9.12
C THR A 144 3.04 34.88 -8.09
N GLU A 145 4.27 34.89 -7.65
CA GLU A 145 4.78 36.03 -6.91
C GLU A 145 4.75 37.24 -7.87
N GLU A 146 3.83 38.12 -7.65
CA GLU A 146 3.91 39.46 -8.25
C GLU A 146 5.18 40.16 -7.77
N PRO A 147 5.99 40.71 -8.67
CA PRO A 147 7.15 41.47 -8.25
C PRO A 147 6.71 42.70 -7.48
N THR A 148 6.97 42.72 -6.20
CA THR A 148 6.81 43.91 -5.36
C THR A 148 7.71 45.01 -5.93
N GLN A 149 7.09 46.00 -6.55
CA GLN A 149 7.80 47.23 -6.95
C GLN A 149 8.29 47.92 -5.69
N ILE A 150 9.59 47.82 -5.46
CA ILE A 150 10.27 48.63 -4.47
C ILE A 150 10.28 50.08 -5.01
N ARG A 151 9.39 50.91 -4.51
CA ARG A 151 9.38 52.32 -4.79
C ARG A 151 10.43 53.00 -3.93
N TRP A 152 11.58 53.35 -4.54
CA TRP A 152 12.52 54.24 -3.93
C TRP A 152 11.96 55.63 -3.96
N CYS A 153 11.59 56.21 -2.82
CA CYS A 153 11.39 57.64 -2.67
C CYS A 153 12.76 58.27 -2.38
N ALA A 154 13.13 59.16 -3.27
CA ALA A 154 14.25 60.07 -3.05
C ALA A 154 13.84 61.15 -2.04
#